data_fed224c3a1f0bbf9e0ed94f61f78174c
#
_entry.id   fed224c3a1f0bbf9e0ed94f61f78174c
#
_cell.length_a   1.000
_cell.length_b   1.000
_cell.length_c   1.000
_cell.angle_alpha   90.00
_cell.angle_beta   90.00
_cell.angle_gamma   90.00
#
_symmetry.space_group_name_H-M   'P 1'
#
loop_
_entity.id
_entity.type
_entity.pdbx_description
1 polymer ?
#
loop_
_entity_poly.entity_id
_entity_poly.type
_entity_poly.pdbx_seq_one_letter_code
_entity_poly.pdbx_strand_id
1 'polypeptide(L)'
;MHRFSGNTDPPQDPSDYFLGKNGNMDCEDQNGLNIMNDDKCKTACEELGIVIEKLKNNRLCYVAGNNKCRQTGKPGAKVSRICQKKGIL
;
A
#
# COMPACT_ATOMS: atom_id res chain seq x y z
N MET A 1 -8.45 -28.39 12.63
CA MET A 1 -8.01 -27.69 12.22
C MET A 1 -7.88 -27.32 11.83
N HIS A 2 -8.19 -27.46 11.67
CA HIS A 2 -7.83 -26.69 11.00
C HIS A 2 -7.64 -26.25 10.80
N ARG A 3 -7.94 -26.42 11.07
CA ARG A 3 -7.61 -25.65 10.62
C ARG A 3 -7.13 -25.18 10.48
N PHE A 4 -7.31 -25.41 10.46
CA PHE A 4 -6.66 -24.64 9.93
C PHE A 4 -6.24 -24.25 9.75
N SER A 5 -6.53 -24.67 10.09
CA SER A 5 -5.98 -24.04 9.59
C SER A 5 -5.67 -23.59 9.13
N GLY A 6 -5.70 -23.89 9.07
CA GLY A 6 -5.29 -23.22 8.50
C GLY A 6 -5.26 -22.93 7.82
N ASN A 7 -5.47 -22.97 7.66
CA ASN A 7 -5.40 -22.53 6.84
C ASN A 7 -5.32 -22.16 5.99
N THR A 8 -5.26 -22.52 5.87
CA THR A 8 -5.20 -22.04 4.97
C THR A 8 -5.75 -21.36 4.27
N ASP A 9 -5.75 -20.82 4.21
CA ASP A 9 -6.26 -19.99 3.73
C ASP A 9 -6.29 -19.41 2.77
N PRO A 10 -6.94 -19.21 2.60
CA PRO A 10 -7.06 -18.64 1.52
C PRO A 10 -6.56 -17.51 1.53
N PRO A 11 -6.01 -17.23 0.72
CA PRO A 11 -5.40 -16.16 0.60
C PRO A 11 -6.23 -15.03 0.49
N GLN A 12 -7.24 -15.03 0.98
CA GLN A 12 -7.93 -13.94 1.03
C GLN A 12 -7.13 -12.93 1.68
N ASP A 13 -6.78 -11.91 1.13
CA ASP A 13 -5.96 -10.90 1.68
C ASP A 13 -6.71 -10.11 2.71
N PRO A 14 -6.39 -10.20 3.96
CA PRO A 14 -7.08 -9.48 5.00
C PRO A 14 -6.66 -8.03 5.13
N SER A 15 -5.70 -7.59 4.35
CA SER A 15 -5.21 -6.23 4.47
C SER A 15 -6.21 -5.21 3.94
N ASP A 16 -6.25 -4.05 4.59
CA ASP A 16 -7.04 -2.93 4.12
C ASP A 16 -6.31 -2.12 3.06
N TYR A 17 -5.16 -2.57 2.63
CA TYR A 17 -4.31 -1.83 1.71
C TYR A 17 -3.96 -2.69 0.50
N PHE A 18 -3.61 -2.04 -0.60
CA PHE A 18 -3.16 -2.75 -1.78
C PHE A 18 -2.17 -1.90 -2.57
N LEU A 19 -1.42 -2.55 -3.43
CA LEU A 19 -0.46 -1.88 -4.27
C LEU A 19 -1.13 -1.54 -5.60
N GLY A 20 -1.15 -0.26 -5.94
CA GLY A 20 -1.74 0.19 -7.19
C GLY A 20 -0.89 -0.18 -8.38
N LYS A 21 -1.42 0.06 -9.58
CA LYS A 21 -0.71 -0.26 -10.80
C LYS A 21 0.48 0.67 -10.98
N ASN A 22 1.58 0.13 -11.46
CA ASN A 22 2.76 0.91 -11.74
C ASN A 22 2.44 1.99 -12.77
N GLY A 23 2.82 3.21 -12.46
CA GLY A 23 2.58 4.35 -13.35
C GLY A 23 1.25 5.05 -13.16
N ASN A 24 0.33 4.48 -12.39
CA ASN A 24 -0.94 5.13 -12.13
C ASN A 24 -0.80 5.97 -10.86
N MET A 25 -0.99 7.25 -10.99
CA MET A 25 -0.73 8.21 -9.93
C MET A 25 -1.91 8.46 -9.01
N ASP A 26 -3.04 7.80 -9.22
CA ASP A 26 -4.24 8.07 -8.46
C ASP A 26 -4.89 6.79 -7.99
N CYS A 27 -4.97 6.62 -6.66
CA CYS A 27 -5.62 5.44 -6.10
C CYS A 27 -7.12 5.42 -6.37
N GLU A 28 -7.75 6.58 -6.53
CA GLU A 28 -9.19 6.62 -6.77
C GLU A 28 -9.57 6.01 -8.10
N ASP A 29 -8.70 6.09 -9.09
CA ASP A 29 -8.93 5.44 -10.37
C ASP A 29 -8.84 3.92 -10.26
N GLN A 30 -8.38 3.42 -9.12
CA GLN A 30 -8.16 2.01 -8.89
C GLN A 30 -9.03 1.49 -7.76
N ASN A 31 -10.11 2.20 -7.49
CA ASN A 31 -11.05 1.84 -6.43
C ASN A 31 -10.41 1.85 -5.05
N GLY A 32 -9.56 2.82 -4.81
CA GLY A 32 -8.88 2.99 -3.54
C GLY A 32 -8.77 4.44 -3.13
N LEU A 33 -8.13 4.67 -1.99
CA LEU A 33 -7.89 6.02 -1.47
C LEU A 33 -6.40 6.23 -1.33
N ASN A 34 -5.94 7.42 -1.69
CA ASN A 34 -4.54 7.78 -1.52
C ASN A 34 -4.19 7.87 -0.03
N ILE A 35 -3.00 7.45 0.31
CA ILE A 35 -2.52 7.50 1.69
C ILE A 35 -1.48 8.62 1.79
N MET A 36 -1.72 9.57 2.68
CA MET A 36 -0.80 10.68 2.91
C MET A 36 -0.31 10.76 4.35
N ASN A 37 -0.91 9.99 5.25
CA ASN A 37 -0.51 9.97 6.64
C ASN A 37 0.65 9.00 6.82
N ASP A 38 1.70 9.43 7.54
CA ASP A 38 2.90 8.61 7.68
C ASP A 38 2.64 7.33 8.48
N ASP A 39 1.78 7.39 9.49
CA ASP A 39 1.45 6.18 10.25
C ASP A 39 0.70 5.18 9.40
N LYS A 40 -0.22 5.64 8.56
CA LYS A 40 -0.93 4.75 7.65
C LYS A 40 -0.01 4.19 6.59
N CYS A 41 0.90 5.00 6.07
CA CYS A 41 1.86 4.53 5.09
C CYS A 41 2.73 3.44 5.68
N LYS A 42 3.20 3.63 6.90
CA LYS A 42 4.01 2.63 7.60
C LYS A 42 3.22 1.34 7.76
N THR A 43 2.00 1.44 8.27
CA THR A 43 1.15 0.26 8.49
C THR A 43 0.88 -0.46 7.17
N ALA A 44 0.55 0.29 6.13
CA ALA A 44 0.24 -0.30 4.83
C ALA A 44 1.45 -1.03 4.27
N CYS A 45 2.63 -0.42 4.34
CA CYS A 45 3.84 -1.05 3.82
C CYS A 45 4.18 -2.31 4.60
N GLU A 46 4.02 -2.27 5.92
CA GLU A 46 4.27 -3.45 6.74
C GLU A 46 3.32 -4.58 6.40
N GLU A 47 2.04 -4.27 6.22
CA GLU A 47 1.06 -5.29 5.87
C GLU A 47 1.31 -5.87 4.49
N LEU A 48 1.83 -5.08 3.57
CA LEU A 48 2.13 -5.55 2.23
C LEU A 48 3.51 -6.20 2.12
N GLY A 49 4.26 -6.22 3.23
CA GLY A 49 5.56 -6.85 3.24
C GLY A 49 6.64 -6.06 2.51
N ILE A 50 6.51 -4.74 2.45
CA ILE A 50 7.43 -3.89 1.72
C ILE A 50 8.30 -3.11 2.69
N VAL A 51 9.60 -3.09 2.45
CA VAL A 51 10.55 -2.39 3.30
C VAL A 51 10.33 -0.88 3.20
N ILE A 52 10.35 -0.20 4.32
CA ILE A 52 10.16 1.24 4.37
C ILE A 52 11.52 1.92 4.28
N GLU A 53 11.65 2.84 3.34
CA GLU A 53 12.89 3.59 3.17
C GLU A 53 12.78 4.99 3.76
N LYS A 54 11.64 5.67 3.54
CA LYS A 54 11.49 7.04 4.01
C LYS A 54 10.01 7.35 4.21
N LEU A 55 9.68 7.94 5.33
CA LEU A 55 8.33 8.40 5.61
C LEU A 55 8.35 9.91 5.81
N LYS A 56 7.32 10.57 5.32
CA LYS A 56 7.14 12.00 5.55
C LYS A 56 5.65 12.30 5.54
N ASN A 57 5.13 12.72 6.68
CA ASN A 57 3.71 13.00 6.80
C ASN A 57 3.25 14.03 5.77
N ASN A 58 2.03 13.85 5.28
CA ASN A 58 1.42 14.71 4.27
C ASN A 58 2.05 14.60 2.89
N ARG A 59 2.74 13.49 2.63
CA ARG A 59 3.25 13.18 1.30
C ARG A 59 2.68 11.86 0.84
N LEU A 60 2.61 11.67 -0.47
CA LEU A 60 2.02 10.46 -1.03
C LEU A 60 2.85 9.23 -0.71
N CYS A 61 2.15 8.15 -0.33
CA CYS A 61 2.78 6.88 -0.04
C CYS A 61 2.86 6.05 -1.32
N TYR A 62 4.06 5.60 -1.68
CA TYR A 62 4.25 4.85 -2.91
C TYR A 62 5.43 3.90 -2.79
N VAL A 63 5.53 2.96 -3.73
CA VAL A 63 6.66 2.06 -3.81
C VAL A 63 7.53 2.51 -4.98
N ALA A 64 8.77 2.82 -4.67
CA ALA A 64 9.73 3.28 -5.67
C ALA A 64 10.27 2.12 -6.50
N GLY A 65 11.05 2.45 -7.53
CA GLY A 65 11.60 1.43 -8.40
C GLY A 65 12.50 0.41 -7.72
N ASN A 66 13.02 0.73 -6.54
CA ASN A 66 13.82 -0.20 -5.76
C ASN A 66 12.99 -1.08 -4.84
N ASN A 67 11.67 -1.09 -5.02
CA ASN A 67 10.72 -1.88 -4.23
C ASN A 67 10.70 -1.50 -2.75
N LYS A 68 10.93 -0.26 -2.43
CA LYS A 68 10.85 0.25 -1.07
C LYS A 68 9.78 1.31 -0.96
N CYS A 69 9.11 1.35 0.18
CA CYS A 69 8.08 2.35 0.44
C CYS A 69 8.70 3.71 0.73
N ARG A 70 8.15 4.73 0.13
CA ARG A 70 8.59 6.10 0.33
C ARG A 70 7.41 7.03 0.39
N GLN A 71 7.58 8.13 1.11
CA GLN A 71 6.68 9.26 1.09
C GLN A 71 7.50 10.49 0.77
N THR A 72 7.38 11.00 -0.44
CA THR A 72 8.08 12.22 -0.84
C THR A 72 7.14 13.08 -1.65
N GLY A 73 7.51 14.33 -1.83
CA GLY A 73 6.69 15.25 -2.60
C GLY A 73 6.79 15.05 -4.10
N LYS A 74 7.72 14.22 -4.56
CA LYS A 74 7.95 14.06 -6.00
C LYS A 74 8.21 12.61 -6.36
N PRO A 75 7.16 11.78 -6.36
CA PRO A 75 7.34 10.41 -6.80
C PRO A 75 7.66 10.39 -8.29
N GLY A 76 8.43 9.42 -8.71
CA GLY A 76 8.74 9.27 -10.13
C GLY A 76 7.52 8.82 -10.92
N ALA A 77 7.69 8.75 -12.24
CA ALA A 77 6.60 8.40 -13.14
C ALA A 77 6.28 6.91 -13.14
N LYS A 78 7.23 6.08 -12.74
CA LYS A 78 7.02 4.63 -12.78
C LYS A 78 7.03 4.05 -11.38
N VAL A 79 6.17 4.59 -10.53
CA VAL A 79 6.03 4.08 -9.18
C VAL A 79 4.61 3.57 -8.99
N SER A 80 4.41 2.77 -7.97
CA SER A 80 3.10 2.24 -7.64
C SER A 80 2.63 2.87 -6.34
N ARG A 81 1.41 3.41 -6.35
CA ARG A 81 0.84 3.98 -5.14
C ARG A 81 0.50 2.89 -4.15
N ILE A 82 0.65 3.20 -2.88
CA ILE A 82 0.08 2.37 -1.83
C ILE A 82 -1.30 2.94 -1.58
N CYS A 83 -2.31 2.10 -1.67
CA CYS A 83 -3.70 2.54 -1.59
C CYS A 83 -4.43 1.87 -0.45
N GLN A 84 -5.40 2.59 0.11
CA GLN A 84 -6.31 2.01 1.08
C GLN A 84 -7.55 1.55 0.32
N LYS A 85 -8.07 0.37 0.66
CA LYS A 85 -9.26 -0.15 0.00
C LYS A 85 -10.45 0.77 0.29
N LYS A 86 -11.23 1.04 -0.75
CA LYS A 86 -12.40 1.87 -0.64
C LYS A 86 -13.61 1.03 -0.28
N GLY A 87 -14.53 1.59 0.48
CA GLY A 87 -15.77 0.89 0.75
C GLY A 87 -15.71 -0.20 1.79
N ILE A 88 -14.66 -0.25 2.56
CA ILE A 88 -14.60 -1.20 3.64
C ILE A 88 -15.35 -0.62 4.80
N LEU A 89 -16.37 -1.24 5.20
CA LEU A 89 -17.19 -0.74 6.30
C LEU A 89 -17.57 -1.85 7.25
#